data_b5b3eb137baa5a692df223ce5d710b7c
#
_entry.id   b5b3eb137baa5a692df223ce5d710b7c
#
_cell.length_a   1.000
_cell.length_b   1.000
_cell.length_c   1.000
_cell.angle_alpha   90.00
_cell.angle_beta   90.00
_cell.angle_gamma   90.00
#
_symmetry.space_group_name_H-M   'P 1'
#
loop_
_entity.id
_entity.type
_entity.pdbx_description
1 polymer ?
#
loop_
_entity_poly.entity_id
_entity_poly.type
_entity_poly.pdbx_seq_one_letter_code
_entity_poly.pdbx_strand_id
1 'polypeptide(L)'
;MPVFLVERNFAEQLQVTPEGAASINKVNTEIGVQWLISFLSVDKKKTYCLYEASSADAIRTAAARNGVPADVIIEVGELTPGGLTGAIQKGRFANA
;
A
#
# COMPACT_ATOMS: atom_id res chain seq x y z
N MET A 1 8.57 -1.32 11.88
CA MET A 1 7.60 -0.24 11.68
C MET A 1 6.22 -0.83 11.50
N PRO A 2 5.16 -0.12 11.88
CA PRO A 2 3.80 -0.63 11.65
C PRO A 2 3.47 -0.80 10.18
N VAL A 3 2.52 -1.69 9.91
CA VAL A 3 2.01 -1.97 8.57
C VAL A 3 0.60 -1.43 8.48
N PHE A 4 0.28 -0.82 7.34
CA PHE A 4 -1.03 -0.21 7.09
C PHE A 4 -1.66 -0.77 5.83
N LEU A 5 -2.97 -1.03 5.91
CA LEU A 5 -3.80 -1.31 4.75
C LEU A 5 -4.38 0.02 4.26
N VAL A 6 -4.21 0.30 2.99
CA VAL A 6 -4.74 1.52 2.37
C VAL A 6 -5.72 1.15 1.28
N GLU A 7 -6.96 1.61 1.42
CA GLU A 7 -7.98 1.46 0.40
C GLU A 7 -8.04 2.73 -0.42
N ARG A 8 -8.03 2.59 -1.74
CA ARG A 8 -8.12 3.72 -2.68
C ARG A 8 -9.26 3.48 -3.65
N ASN A 9 -10.08 4.50 -3.85
CA ASN A 9 -11.18 4.45 -4.81
C ASN A 9 -10.87 5.42 -5.95
N PHE A 10 -10.98 4.93 -7.19
CA PHE A 10 -10.70 5.71 -8.39
C PHE A 10 -12.00 5.94 -9.15
N ALA A 11 -12.16 7.17 -9.68
CA ALA A 11 -13.34 7.52 -10.47
C ALA A 11 -13.40 6.74 -11.79
N GLU A 12 -12.23 6.42 -12.36
CA GLU A 12 -12.10 5.69 -13.62
C GLU A 12 -11.18 4.51 -13.41
N GLN A 13 -11.18 3.57 -14.38
CA GLN A 13 -10.32 2.40 -14.31
C GLN A 13 -8.85 2.79 -14.23
N LEU A 14 -8.15 2.21 -13.25
CA LEU A 14 -6.74 2.48 -13.04
C LEU A 14 -5.92 1.81 -14.15
N GLN A 15 -5.05 2.60 -14.79
CA GLN A 15 -4.08 2.10 -15.74
C GLN A 15 -2.70 2.18 -15.10
N VAL A 16 -2.10 1.02 -14.85
CA VAL A 16 -0.78 0.95 -14.20
C VAL A 16 0.26 0.59 -15.26
N THR A 17 1.30 1.43 -15.37
CA THR A 17 2.45 1.14 -16.20
C THR A 17 3.67 0.88 -15.32
N PRO A 18 4.70 0.15 -15.83
CA PRO A 18 5.93 -0.05 -15.06
C PRO A 18 6.58 1.28 -14.65
N GLU A 19 6.57 2.27 -15.54
CA GLU A 19 7.14 3.60 -15.27
C GLU A 19 6.36 4.32 -14.18
N GLY A 20 5.02 4.26 -14.24
CA GLY A 20 4.17 4.85 -13.22
C GLY A 20 4.37 4.22 -11.85
N ALA A 21 4.46 2.89 -11.80
CA ALA A 21 4.72 2.17 -10.56
C ALA A 21 6.10 2.54 -9.99
N ALA A 22 7.13 2.64 -10.83
CA ALA A 22 8.46 3.03 -10.39
C ALA A 22 8.48 4.45 -9.82
N SER A 23 7.77 5.37 -10.47
CA SER A 23 7.66 6.76 -9.99
C SER A 23 6.98 6.84 -8.62
N ILE A 24 5.89 6.10 -8.44
CA ILE A 24 5.19 6.03 -7.16
C ILE A 24 6.11 5.46 -6.07
N ASN A 25 6.81 4.39 -6.37
CA ASN A 25 7.71 3.76 -5.42
C ASN A 25 8.88 4.67 -5.03
N LYS A 26 9.37 5.47 -5.97
CA LYS A 26 10.43 6.44 -5.69
C LYS A 26 9.96 7.47 -4.65
N VAL A 27 8.77 8.01 -4.79
CA VAL A 27 8.19 8.96 -3.83
C VAL A 27 8.01 8.29 -2.47
N ASN A 28 7.48 7.07 -2.46
CA ASN A 28 7.31 6.31 -1.22
C ASN A 28 8.64 6.14 -0.49
N THR A 29 9.69 5.76 -1.20
CA THR A 29 11.03 5.57 -0.63
C THR A 29 11.57 6.88 -0.04
N GLU A 30 11.40 7.99 -0.73
CA GLU A 30 11.85 9.30 -0.24
C GLU A 30 11.19 9.71 1.08
N ILE A 31 9.95 9.29 1.30
CA ILE A 31 9.18 9.61 2.52
C ILE A 31 9.39 8.56 3.61
N GLY A 32 10.02 7.44 3.29
CA GLY A 32 10.22 6.33 4.23
C GLY A 32 9.04 5.38 4.30
N VAL A 33 8.24 5.32 3.25
CA VAL A 33 7.12 4.40 3.10
C VAL A 33 7.56 3.24 2.22
N GLN A 34 7.40 2.01 2.70
CA GLN A 34 7.74 0.82 1.92
C GLN A 34 6.47 0.17 1.39
N TRP A 35 6.36 0.10 0.08
CA TRP A 35 5.25 -0.55 -0.60
C TRP A 35 5.49 -2.07 -0.58
N LEU A 36 4.60 -2.83 0.06
CA LEU A 36 4.75 -4.28 0.21
C LEU A 36 4.02 -5.04 -0.90
N ILE A 37 2.72 -4.82 -1.05
CA ILE A 37 1.90 -5.49 -2.06
C ILE A 37 0.62 -4.68 -2.28
N SER A 38 0.03 -4.82 -3.46
CA SER A 38 -1.27 -4.23 -3.78
C SER A 38 -2.17 -5.25 -4.46
N PHE A 39 -3.46 -5.09 -4.23
CA PHE A 39 -4.51 -5.85 -4.91
C PHE A 39 -5.38 -4.88 -5.68
N LEU A 40 -5.63 -5.19 -6.94
CA LEU A 40 -6.50 -4.40 -7.81
C LEU A 40 -7.83 -5.10 -7.96
N SER A 41 -8.94 -4.38 -7.74
CA SER A 41 -10.27 -4.95 -7.93
C SER A 41 -10.50 -5.34 -9.39
N VAL A 42 -11.42 -6.28 -9.62
CA VAL A 42 -11.69 -6.81 -10.96
C VAL A 42 -12.15 -5.70 -11.91
N ASP A 43 -12.92 -4.73 -11.42
CA ASP A 43 -13.37 -3.58 -12.21
C ASP A 43 -12.28 -2.50 -12.38
N LYS A 44 -11.12 -2.68 -11.76
CA LYS A 44 -9.96 -1.78 -11.82
C LYS A 44 -10.21 -0.39 -11.25
N LYS A 45 -11.21 -0.25 -10.39
CA LYS A 45 -11.56 1.04 -9.79
C LYS A 45 -11.19 1.17 -8.32
N LYS A 46 -10.68 0.10 -7.72
CA LYS A 46 -10.28 0.11 -6.32
C LYS A 46 -8.99 -0.67 -6.12
N THR A 47 -8.12 -0.15 -5.26
CA THR A 47 -6.93 -0.89 -4.83
C THR A 47 -6.90 -1.03 -3.32
N TYR A 48 -6.28 -2.12 -2.89
CA TYR A 48 -5.96 -2.40 -1.49
C TYR A 48 -4.46 -2.62 -1.42
N CYS A 49 -3.78 -1.72 -0.72
CA CYS A 49 -2.31 -1.73 -0.69
C CYS A 49 -1.83 -1.92 0.73
N LEU A 50 -0.75 -2.70 0.91
CA LEU A 50 -0.07 -2.82 2.19
C LEU A 50 1.24 -2.05 2.13
N TYR A 51 1.46 -1.21 3.14
CA TYR A 51 2.68 -0.42 3.28
C TYR A 51 3.25 -0.56 4.69
N GLU A 52 4.57 -0.49 4.78
CA GLU A 52 5.25 -0.32 6.05
C GLU A 52 5.67 1.16 6.15
N ALA A 53 5.31 1.81 7.24
CA ALA A 53 5.60 3.23 7.46
C ALA A 53 5.62 3.54 8.94
N SER A 54 6.26 4.65 9.32
CA SER A 54 6.31 5.08 10.72
C SER A 54 4.95 5.56 11.24
N SER A 55 4.10 6.05 10.35
CA SER A 55 2.78 6.59 10.73
C SER A 55 1.84 6.62 9.53
N ALA A 56 0.54 6.74 9.81
CA ALA A 56 -0.47 6.95 8.78
C ALA A 56 -0.24 8.28 8.04
N ASP A 57 0.27 9.30 8.74
CA ASP A 57 0.52 10.61 8.12
C ASP A 57 1.61 10.52 7.04
N ALA A 58 2.62 9.68 7.23
CA ALA A 58 3.63 9.44 6.19
C ALA A 58 2.98 8.89 4.92
N ILE A 59 2.01 7.99 5.07
CA ILE A 59 1.27 7.43 3.93
C ILE A 59 0.41 8.50 3.25
N ARG A 60 -0.24 9.36 4.02
CA ARG A 60 -1.03 10.47 3.46
C ARG A 60 -0.15 11.43 2.67
N THR A 61 1.03 11.74 3.18
CA THR A 61 2.00 12.59 2.50
C THR A 61 2.44 11.97 1.17
N ALA A 62 2.77 10.68 1.18
CA ALA A 62 3.16 9.97 -0.03
C ALA A 62 2.03 9.96 -1.06
N ALA A 63 0.81 9.70 -0.62
CA ALA A 63 -0.37 9.69 -1.50
C ALA A 63 -0.58 11.06 -2.15
N ALA A 64 -0.48 12.13 -1.36
CA ALA A 64 -0.64 13.49 -1.87
C ALA A 64 0.43 13.83 -2.92
N ARG A 65 1.68 13.46 -2.67
CA ARG A 65 2.78 13.69 -3.63
C ARG A 65 2.61 12.87 -4.91
N ASN A 66 2.05 11.67 -4.78
CA ASN A 66 1.78 10.81 -5.94
C ASN A 66 0.50 11.18 -6.68
N GLY A 67 -0.32 12.07 -6.13
CA GLY A 67 -1.59 12.46 -6.73
C GLY A 67 -2.62 11.35 -6.74
N VAL A 68 -2.60 10.45 -5.76
CA VAL A 68 -3.55 9.34 -5.64
C VAL A 68 -4.37 9.46 -4.37
N PRO A 69 -5.61 8.94 -4.35
CA PRO A 69 -6.44 8.98 -3.15
C PRO A 69 -5.90 8.04 -2.06
N ALA A 70 -6.25 8.33 -0.82
CA ALA A 70 -6.02 7.44 0.32
C ALA A 70 -7.28 7.50 1.18
N ASP A 71 -8.33 6.80 0.74
CA ASP A 71 -9.66 6.92 1.33
C ASP A 71 -9.74 6.31 2.72
N VAL A 72 -9.08 5.18 2.91
CA VAL A 72 -9.04 4.48 4.20
C VAL A 72 -7.60 4.05 4.47
N ILE A 73 -7.11 4.32 5.69
CA ILE A 73 -5.80 3.89 6.15
C ILE A 73 -5.99 3.22 7.51
N ILE A 74 -5.67 1.93 7.60
CA ILE A 74 -5.87 1.14 8.82
C ILE A 74 -4.57 0.43 9.17
N GLU A 75 -4.13 0.56 10.42
CA GLU A 75 -3.01 -0.25 10.91
C GLU A 75 -3.46 -1.69 11.05
N VAL A 76 -2.67 -2.63 10.54
CA VAL A 76 -3.03 -4.05 10.49
C VAL A 76 -1.89 -4.94 10.97
N GLY A 77 -2.26 -6.15 11.39
CA GLY A 77 -1.32 -7.21 11.68
C GLY A 77 -1.67 -8.46 10.88
N GLU A 78 -0.78 -9.43 10.85
CA GLU A 78 -1.02 -10.67 10.13
C GLU A 78 -1.86 -11.63 10.98
N LEU A 79 -2.89 -12.20 10.35
CA LEU A 79 -3.70 -13.26 10.93
C LEU A 79 -3.74 -14.41 9.93
N THR A 80 -3.20 -15.58 10.34
CA THR A 80 -3.19 -16.76 9.50
C THR A 80 -3.84 -17.94 10.22
N PRO A 81 -4.28 -18.97 9.48
CA PRO A 81 -4.85 -20.17 10.10
C PRO A 81 -3.87 -20.89 11.04
N GLY A 82 -2.56 -20.75 10.81
CA GLY A 82 -1.52 -21.40 11.62
C GLY A 82 -1.16 -20.66 12.89
N GLY A 83 -1.70 -19.45 13.10
CA GLY A 83 -1.38 -18.68 14.30
C GLY A 83 -1.55 -17.20 14.11
N LEU A 84 -1.36 -16.47 15.21
CA LEU A 84 -1.41 -15.02 15.22
C LEU A 84 0.00 -14.46 15.37
N THR A 85 0.42 -13.63 14.45
CA THR A 85 1.65 -12.86 14.58
C THR A 85 1.28 -11.38 14.66
N GLY A 86 1.97 -10.61 15.47
CA GLY A 86 1.67 -9.19 15.62
C GLY A 86 2.11 -8.32 14.43
N ALA A 87 2.78 -8.90 13.46
CA ALA A 87 3.35 -8.14 12.34
C ALA A 87 3.38 -8.95 11.06
N ILE A 88 3.24 -8.27 9.94
CA ILE A 88 3.36 -8.86 8.62
C ILE A 88 4.85 -8.91 8.23
N GLN A 89 5.30 -10.06 7.74
CA GLN A 89 6.67 -10.24 7.30
C GLN A 89 6.82 -9.81 5.85
N LYS A 90 7.72 -8.88 5.60
CA LYS A 90 7.92 -8.31 4.26
C LYS A 90 8.26 -9.34 3.19
N GLY A 91 9.18 -10.25 3.48
CA GLY A 91 9.63 -11.25 2.52
C GLY A 91 8.53 -12.19 2.05
N ARG A 92 7.46 -12.31 2.81
CA ARG A 92 6.32 -13.15 2.47
C ARG A 92 5.59 -12.66 1.22
N PHE A 93 5.48 -11.34 1.08
CA PHE A 93 4.76 -10.75 -0.06
C PHE A 93 5.68 -10.51 -1.26
N ALA A 94 6.97 -10.38 -1.03
CA ALA A 94 7.93 -10.15 -2.10
C ALA A 94 8.00 -11.33 -3.08
N ASN A 95 7.63 -12.52 -2.64
CA ASN A 95 7.68 -13.76 -3.43
C ASN A 95 6.29 -14.29 -3.82
N ALA A 96 5.27 -13.51 -3.59
CA ALA A 96 3.90 -13.93 -3.87
C ALA A 96 3.54 -13.84 -5.35
#